data_e475d5824b3e1d4ce3c5c821cbdb14ba
#
_entry.id   e475d5824b3e1d4ce3c5c821cbdb14ba
#
_cell.length_a   1.000
_cell.length_b   1.000
_cell.length_c   1.000
_cell.angle_alpha   90.00
_cell.angle_beta   90.00
_cell.angle_gamma   90.00
#
_symmetry.space_group_name_H-M   'P 1'
#
loop_
_entity.id
_entity.type
_entity.pdbx_description
1 polymer ?
#
loop_
_entity_poly.entity_id
_entity_poly.type
_entity_poly.pdbx_seq_one_letter_code
_entity_poly.pdbx_strand_id
1 'polypeptide(L)'
;VTGERVLFIDRDGTLIEEPDDEQVDSLAKLKLMPGVVPALIALRDAGYRFVLVSNQDGLGTPSFPEPRFREPQDFLRALLASQGLHFDAEFFCPHYAADGCDCRKPQTGLLRAYLEDRSIDHAASCVIGDRDTDMELAANLGVAGMRVRRHGSDEETWASVAQRLLGGSRVARVERRTRETAIEVKLDLDRATPVTITTGIAFFDHMLEQIARHGGFSLALTCSGDLAVDEHHTVEDTALALGQALREALGDKRGIARYGFLLPMDEARVQVALDLSGRPYAIFEGRFNREAVGGLPTELVPHFFRSLADGLRAALHVSVQGENTHHMIEACFKGVGRALRQAVRVEGSELPSSKGSL
;
A
#
# COMPACT_ATOMS: atom_id res chain seq x y z
N VAL A 1 11.34 -3.19 28.24
CA VAL A 1 10.75 -4.44 27.72
C VAL A 1 9.82 -4.03 26.62
N THR A 2 10.14 -4.35 25.35
CA THR A 2 9.24 -4.15 24.23
C THR A 2 8.11 -5.16 24.36
N GLY A 3 6.83 -4.69 24.40
CA GLY A 3 5.64 -5.55 24.46
C GLY A 3 5.49 -6.45 23.23
N GLU A 4 4.60 -7.44 23.32
CA GLU A 4 4.26 -8.33 22.20
C GLU A 4 3.45 -7.58 21.14
N ARG A 5 3.77 -7.78 19.87
CA ARG A 5 2.99 -7.26 18.73
C ARG A 5 1.87 -8.24 18.40
N VAL A 6 0.63 -7.83 18.64
CA VAL A 6 -0.54 -8.70 18.53
C VAL A 6 -1.51 -8.17 17.46
N LEU A 7 -1.95 -9.08 16.60
CA LEU A 7 -3.02 -8.82 15.63
C LEU A 7 -4.29 -9.54 16.14
N PHE A 8 -5.28 -8.74 16.52
CA PHE A 8 -6.62 -9.23 16.84
C PHE A 8 -7.42 -9.30 15.54
N ILE A 9 -7.71 -10.50 15.08
CA ILE A 9 -8.22 -10.73 13.73
C ILE A 9 -9.65 -11.23 13.83
N ASP A 10 -10.58 -10.61 13.13
CA ASP A 10 -11.92 -11.16 12.97
C ASP A 10 -11.91 -12.36 12.00
N ARG A 11 -12.98 -13.18 12.06
CA ARG A 11 -13.09 -14.40 11.28
C ARG A 11 -13.85 -14.19 9.97
N ASP A 12 -15.14 -13.92 10.06
CA ASP A 12 -16.07 -13.88 8.93
C ASP A 12 -15.96 -12.52 8.23
N GLY A 13 -15.87 -12.52 6.89
CA GLY A 13 -15.57 -11.30 6.12
C GLY A 13 -14.09 -10.85 6.18
N THR A 14 -13.26 -11.46 7.03
CA THR A 14 -11.87 -11.06 7.28
C THR A 14 -10.86 -12.15 6.95
N LEU A 15 -10.83 -13.27 7.66
CA LEU A 15 -10.00 -14.45 7.33
C LEU A 15 -10.64 -15.31 6.24
N ILE A 16 -11.95 -15.48 6.35
CA ILE A 16 -12.78 -16.26 5.43
C ILE A 16 -13.89 -15.38 4.86
N GLU A 17 -14.36 -15.72 3.66
CA GLU A 17 -15.49 -15.05 3.04
C GLU A 17 -16.75 -15.27 3.89
N GLU A 18 -17.54 -14.23 4.08
CA GLU A 18 -18.84 -14.32 4.72
C GLU A 18 -19.90 -14.69 3.68
N PRO A 19 -20.70 -15.76 3.90
CA PRO A 19 -21.81 -16.11 3.04
C PRO A 19 -23.02 -15.18 3.28
N ASP A 20 -23.99 -15.18 2.33
CA ASP A 20 -25.17 -14.31 2.39
C ASP A 20 -26.04 -14.54 3.65
N ASP A 21 -25.98 -15.71 4.26
CA ASP A 21 -26.70 -16.06 5.51
C ASP A 21 -25.86 -15.79 6.79
N GLU A 22 -24.71 -15.13 6.64
CA GLU A 22 -23.80 -14.72 7.72
C GLU A 22 -23.31 -15.86 8.63
N GLN A 23 -23.47 -17.14 8.21
CA GLN A 23 -23.04 -18.30 9.00
C GLN A 23 -22.20 -19.28 8.18
N VAL A 24 -20.94 -19.48 8.57
CA VAL A 24 -20.09 -20.53 8.00
C VAL A 24 -20.26 -21.81 8.83
N ASP A 25 -21.30 -22.56 8.52
CA ASP A 25 -21.78 -23.74 9.22
C ASP A 25 -21.45 -25.09 8.53
N SER A 26 -20.66 -25.03 7.46
CA SER A 26 -20.21 -26.20 6.70
C SER A 26 -18.92 -25.93 5.94
N LEU A 27 -18.16 -26.97 5.59
CA LEU A 27 -16.94 -26.88 4.79
C LEU A 27 -17.21 -26.30 3.39
N ALA A 28 -18.41 -26.49 2.83
CA ALA A 28 -18.79 -25.97 1.52
C ALA A 28 -18.83 -24.43 1.49
N LYS A 29 -19.09 -23.78 2.63
CA LYS A 29 -19.11 -22.33 2.79
C LYS A 29 -17.74 -21.75 3.15
N LEU A 30 -16.78 -22.57 3.58
CA LEU A 30 -15.48 -22.12 3.98
C LEU A 30 -14.64 -21.75 2.76
N LYS A 31 -14.33 -20.46 2.61
CA LYS A 31 -13.43 -19.93 1.57
C LYS A 31 -12.52 -18.89 2.21
N LEU A 32 -11.22 -19.00 1.96
CA LEU A 32 -10.27 -17.99 2.44
C LEU A 32 -10.43 -16.65 1.70
N MET A 33 -10.26 -15.56 2.43
CA MET A 33 -10.14 -14.24 1.81
C MET A 33 -8.90 -14.16 0.91
N PRO A 34 -9.00 -13.45 -0.24
CA PRO A 34 -7.85 -13.29 -1.14
C PRO A 34 -6.64 -12.69 -0.43
N GLY A 35 -5.47 -13.34 -0.58
CA GLY A 35 -4.20 -12.85 -0.05
C GLY A 35 -3.97 -13.06 1.45
N VAL A 36 -4.90 -13.67 2.20
CA VAL A 36 -4.78 -13.86 3.66
C VAL A 36 -3.55 -14.68 4.04
N VAL A 37 -3.33 -15.84 3.40
CA VAL A 37 -2.22 -16.74 3.76
C VAL A 37 -0.85 -16.10 3.58
N PRO A 38 -0.48 -15.55 2.40
CA PRO A 38 0.82 -14.88 2.23
C PRO A 38 0.99 -13.67 3.17
N ALA A 39 -0.09 -12.92 3.45
CA ALA A 39 -0.03 -11.81 4.39
C ALA A 39 0.29 -12.27 5.81
N LEU A 40 -0.42 -13.29 6.31
CA LEU A 40 -0.17 -13.85 7.65
C LEU A 40 1.22 -14.48 7.78
N ILE A 41 1.73 -15.16 6.73
CA ILE A 41 3.10 -15.69 6.73
C ILE A 41 4.11 -14.55 6.91
N ALA A 42 4.00 -13.48 6.13
CA ALA A 42 4.90 -12.33 6.22
C ALA A 42 4.83 -11.64 7.60
N LEU A 43 3.62 -11.51 8.17
CA LEU A 43 3.41 -10.91 9.48
C LEU A 43 3.95 -11.80 10.62
N ARG A 44 3.77 -13.14 10.54
CA ARG A 44 4.40 -14.10 11.47
C ARG A 44 5.92 -13.96 11.45
N ASP A 45 6.52 -13.96 10.26
CA ASP A 45 7.98 -13.88 10.08
C ASP A 45 8.55 -12.54 10.61
N ALA A 46 7.72 -11.51 10.62
CA ALA A 46 8.03 -10.23 11.27
C ALA A 46 7.79 -10.25 12.80
N GLY A 47 7.34 -11.37 13.37
CA GLY A 47 7.17 -11.55 14.82
C GLY A 47 5.83 -11.07 15.38
N TYR A 48 4.79 -10.96 14.55
CA TYR A 48 3.43 -10.74 15.02
C TYR A 48 2.81 -12.02 15.56
N ARG A 49 2.02 -11.90 16.64
CA ARG A 49 1.17 -12.95 17.19
C ARG A 49 -0.26 -12.76 16.73
N PHE A 50 -1.01 -13.84 16.55
CA PHE A 50 -2.37 -13.80 16.01
C PHE A 50 -3.36 -14.25 17.09
N VAL A 51 -4.39 -13.43 17.30
CA VAL A 51 -5.52 -13.72 18.19
C VAL A 51 -6.80 -13.60 17.38
N LEU A 52 -7.57 -14.68 17.34
CA LEU A 52 -8.86 -14.69 16.65
C LEU A 52 -9.95 -14.18 17.58
N VAL A 53 -10.74 -13.20 17.12
CA VAL A 53 -11.82 -12.58 17.92
C VAL A 53 -13.06 -12.42 17.04
N SER A 54 -14.09 -13.22 17.25
CA SER A 54 -15.27 -13.22 16.40
C SER A 54 -16.58 -13.23 17.17
N ASN A 55 -17.58 -12.52 16.65
CA ASN A 55 -18.97 -12.62 17.09
C ASN A 55 -19.65 -13.74 16.29
N GLN A 56 -20.19 -14.74 16.98
CA GLN A 56 -20.83 -15.92 16.38
C GLN A 56 -22.27 -16.02 16.90
N ASP A 57 -23.16 -15.23 16.31
CA ASP A 57 -24.53 -15.04 16.78
C ASP A 57 -25.29 -16.35 16.88
N GLY A 58 -25.75 -16.67 18.09
CA GLY A 58 -26.53 -17.87 18.38
C GLY A 58 -25.73 -19.17 18.40
N LEU A 59 -24.40 -19.13 18.46
CA LEU A 59 -23.56 -20.32 18.60
C LEU A 59 -23.95 -21.12 19.83
N GLY A 60 -24.17 -22.43 19.65
CA GLY A 60 -24.65 -23.35 20.68
C GLY A 60 -26.19 -23.46 20.79
N THR A 61 -26.93 -22.66 20.01
CA THR A 61 -28.40 -22.74 19.91
C THR A 61 -28.83 -23.74 18.82
N PRO A 62 -30.12 -24.11 18.74
CA PRO A 62 -30.63 -24.92 17.63
C PRO A 62 -30.45 -24.30 16.23
N SER A 63 -30.39 -22.95 16.13
CA SER A 63 -30.17 -22.26 14.87
C SER A 63 -28.70 -22.31 14.40
N PHE A 64 -27.75 -22.40 15.35
CA PHE A 64 -26.32 -22.55 15.06
C PHE A 64 -25.66 -23.55 16.02
N PRO A 65 -25.89 -24.86 15.84
CA PRO A 65 -25.33 -25.89 16.72
C PRO A 65 -23.80 -25.92 16.70
N GLU A 66 -23.20 -26.09 17.87
CA GLU A 66 -21.75 -26.08 18.04
C GLU A 66 -20.98 -27.02 17.06
N PRO A 67 -21.44 -28.27 16.77
CA PRO A 67 -20.74 -29.11 15.80
C PRO A 67 -20.64 -28.52 14.39
N ARG A 68 -21.64 -27.77 13.97
CA ARG A 68 -21.62 -27.10 12.65
C ARG A 68 -20.61 -25.94 12.58
N PHE A 69 -20.36 -25.29 13.70
CA PHE A 69 -19.29 -24.29 13.80
C PHE A 69 -17.92 -24.94 13.90
N ARG A 70 -17.79 -26.02 14.71
CA ARG A 70 -16.51 -26.67 14.99
C ARG A 70 -15.87 -27.29 13.76
N GLU A 71 -16.61 -27.94 12.89
CA GLU A 71 -16.06 -28.62 11.71
C GLU A 71 -15.33 -27.62 10.77
N PRO A 72 -15.94 -26.50 10.31
CA PRO A 72 -15.22 -25.50 9.53
C PRO A 72 -14.07 -24.81 10.30
N GLN A 73 -14.23 -24.57 11.60
CA GLN A 73 -13.20 -23.93 12.42
C GLN A 73 -11.96 -24.82 12.59
N ASP A 74 -12.15 -26.12 12.87
CA ASP A 74 -11.05 -27.06 12.99
C ASP A 74 -10.32 -27.26 11.66
N PHE A 75 -11.07 -27.26 10.54
CA PHE A 75 -10.48 -27.32 9.21
C PHE A 75 -9.68 -26.04 8.89
N LEU A 76 -10.21 -24.84 9.18
CA LEU A 76 -9.50 -23.57 9.02
C LEU A 76 -8.19 -23.59 9.83
N ARG A 77 -8.25 -24.02 11.08
CA ARG A 77 -7.08 -24.13 11.96
C ARG A 77 -6.03 -25.10 11.39
N ALA A 78 -6.46 -26.28 10.94
CA ALA A 78 -5.57 -27.26 10.32
C ALA A 78 -4.93 -26.76 9.03
N LEU A 79 -5.72 -26.07 8.20
CA LEU A 79 -5.26 -25.45 6.94
C LEU A 79 -4.18 -24.40 7.22
N LEU A 80 -4.42 -23.47 8.14
CA LEU A 80 -3.45 -22.44 8.52
C LEU A 80 -2.21 -23.07 9.20
N ALA A 81 -2.39 -24.05 10.08
CA ALA A 81 -1.28 -24.77 10.71
C ALA A 81 -0.37 -25.49 9.70
N SER A 82 -0.92 -26.00 8.58
CA SER A 82 -0.14 -26.59 7.49
C SER A 82 0.83 -25.59 6.84
N GLN A 83 0.56 -24.29 6.99
CA GLN A 83 1.41 -23.18 6.53
C GLN A 83 2.26 -22.59 7.67
N GLY A 84 2.30 -23.25 8.82
CA GLY A 84 3.01 -22.77 10.02
C GLY A 84 2.36 -21.57 10.69
N LEU A 85 1.06 -21.33 10.45
CA LEU A 85 0.29 -20.25 11.05
C LEU A 85 -0.56 -20.79 12.21
N HIS A 86 -0.42 -20.18 13.38
CA HIS A 86 -1.12 -20.58 14.58
C HIS A 86 -1.72 -19.36 15.27
N PHE A 87 -2.91 -19.52 15.85
CA PHE A 87 -3.48 -18.53 16.75
C PHE A 87 -2.98 -18.78 18.18
N ASP A 88 -2.53 -17.74 18.86
CA ASP A 88 -2.15 -17.79 20.29
C ASP A 88 -3.39 -18.00 21.17
N ALA A 89 -4.52 -17.45 20.73
CA ALA A 89 -5.82 -17.62 21.35
C ALA A 89 -6.96 -17.43 20.34
N GLU A 90 -8.09 -18.04 20.62
CA GLU A 90 -9.31 -17.91 19.82
C GLU A 90 -10.49 -17.60 20.75
N PHE A 91 -11.20 -16.50 20.45
CA PHE A 91 -12.30 -15.99 21.26
C PHE A 91 -13.57 -15.84 20.40
N PHE A 92 -14.65 -16.46 20.85
CA PHE A 92 -15.94 -16.45 20.18
C PHE A 92 -17.03 -15.98 21.12
N CYS A 93 -17.74 -14.93 20.77
CA CYS A 93 -18.93 -14.49 21.47
C CYS A 93 -20.17 -15.16 20.86
N PRO A 94 -20.93 -15.98 21.61
CA PRO A 94 -22.12 -16.67 21.10
C PRO A 94 -23.39 -15.83 21.14
N HIS A 95 -23.35 -14.63 21.76
CA HIS A 95 -24.52 -13.82 22.06
C HIS A 95 -24.97 -12.97 20.88
N TYR A 96 -26.28 -12.76 20.77
CA TYR A 96 -26.86 -11.77 19.88
C TYR A 96 -26.61 -10.34 20.38
N ALA A 97 -26.71 -9.36 19.49
CA ALA A 97 -26.53 -7.95 19.85
C ALA A 97 -27.54 -7.48 20.94
N ALA A 98 -28.75 -8.05 20.93
CA ALA A 98 -29.80 -7.72 21.90
C ALA A 98 -29.50 -8.21 23.32
N ASP A 99 -28.59 -9.16 23.51
CA ASP A 99 -28.29 -9.75 24.84
C ASP A 99 -27.44 -8.81 25.72
N GLY A 100 -26.84 -7.75 25.15
CA GLY A 100 -26.11 -6.73 25.89
C GLY A 100 -24.93 -7.24 26.72
N CYS A 101 -24.28 -8.35 26.28
CA CYS A 101 -23.15 -8.93 26.99
C CYS A 101 -21.88 -8.08 26.89
N ASP A 102 -20.95 -8.27 27.80
CA ASP A 102 -19.63 -7.60 27.81
C ASP A 102 -18.58 -8.26 26.90
N CYS A 103 -18.91 -9.42 26.32
CA CYS A 103 -18.00 -10.21 25.48
C CYS A 103 -18.15 -9.96 23.98
N ARG A 104 -19.29 -9.45 23.50
CA ARG A 104 -19.51 -9.16 22.07
C ARG A 104 -18.73 -7.92 21.64
N LYS A 105 -17.97 -8.02 20.53
CA LYS A 105 -17.36 -6.83 19.90
C LYS A 105 -18.44 -5.75 19.64
N PRO A 106 -18.20 -4.48 20.00
CA PRO A 106 -16.91 -3.85 20.33
C PRO A 106 -16.48 -3.96 21.80
N GLN A 107 -17.17 -4.71 22.65
CA GLN A 107 -16.77 -4.88 24.04
C GLN A 107 -15.50 -5.74 24.15
N THR A 108 -14.70 -5.50 25.19
CA THR A 108 -13.39 -6.12 25.39
C THR A 108 -13.42 -7.32 26.38
N GLY A 109 -14.60 -7.70 26.87
CA GLY A 109 -14.74 -8.70 27.92
C GLY A 109 -14.10 -10.05 27.62
N LEU A 110 -14.19 -10.53 26.35
CA LEU A 110 -13.51 -11.76 25.90
C LEU A 110 -11.99 -11.71 26.02
N LEU A 111 -11.41 -10.52 25.86
CA LEU A 111 -9.96 -10.32 25.80
C LEU A 111 -9.36 -9.99 27.16
N ARG A 112 -10.16 -9.74 28.20
CA ARG A 112 -9.69 -9.25 29.51
C ARG A 112 -8.58 -10.12 30.08
N ALA A 113 -8.82 -11.43 30.19
CA ALA A 113 -7.83 -12.37 30.75
C ALA A 113 -6.56 -12.45 29.88
N TYR A 114 -6.70 -12.39 28.55
CA TYR A 114 -5.57 -12.40 27.63
C TYR A 114 -4.70 -11.15 27.77
N LEU A 115 -5.33 -9.99 28.02
CA LEU A 115 -4.65 -8.71 28.17
C LEU A 115 -3.99 -8.53 29.54
N GLU A 116 -4.58 -9.08 30.61
CA GLU A 116 -4.04 -9.02 31.97
C GLU A 116 -2.73 -9.80 32.11
N ASP A 117 -2.60 -10.91 31.40
CA ASP A 117 -1.44 -11.81 31.49
C ASP A 117 -0.27 -11.41 30.57
N ARG A 118 -0.42 -10.37 29.74
CA ARG A 118 0.55 -10.05 28.67
C ARG A 118 0.88 -8.56 28.59
N SER A 119 2.12 -8.27 28.28
CA SER A 119 2.56 -6.92 27.92
C SER A 119 2.42 -6.75 26.41
N ILE A 120 1.41 -6.00 25.97
CA ILE A 120 1.15 -5.73 24.55
C ILE A 120 1.76 -4.40 24.13
N ASP A 121 2.42 -4.39 22.99
CA ASP A 121 2.84 -3.16 22.31
C ASP A 121 1.64 -2.55 21.56
N HIS A 122 0.94 -1.62 22.21
CA HIS A 122 -0.26 -0.96 21.64
C HIS A 122 0.06 -0.17 20.36
N ALA A 123 1.26 0.37 20.22
CA ALA A 123 1.65 1.15 19.05
C ALA A 123 1.89 0.26 17.81
N ALA A 124 2.33 -0.99 18.03
CA ALA A 124 2.63 -1.94 16.97
C ALA A 124 1.56 -3.04 16.81
N SER A 125 0.51 -3.04 17.66
CA SER A 125 -0.61 -3.99 17.57
C SER A 125 -1.81 -3.37 16.85
N CYS A 126 -2.68 -4.21 16.28
CA CYS A 126 -3.90 -3.72 15.67
C CYS A 126 -5.05 -4.72 15.71
N VAL A 127 -6.28 -4.23 15.48
CA VAL A 127 -7.44 -5.04 15.14
C VAL A 127 -7.61 -5.04 13.61
N ILE A 128 -7.83 -6.23 13.04
CA ILE A 128 -8.13 -6.40 11.62
C ILE A 128 -9.53 -7.00 11.51
N GLY A 129 -10.43 -6.32 10.81
CA GLY A 129 -11.81 -6.74 10.63
C GLY A 129 -12.49 -6.05 9.47
N ASP A 130 -13.72 -6.46 9.13
CA ASP A 130 -14.49 -5.89 8.03
C ASP A 130 -15.61 -4.94 8.48
N ARG A 131 -15.99 -4.98 9.78
CA ARG A 131 -17.14 -4.27 10.35
C ARG A 131 -16.73 -3.07 11.20
N ASP A 132 -17.69 -2.17 11.43
CA ASP A 132 -17.50 -1.01 12.32
C ASP A 132 -17.21 -1.44 13.76
N THR A 133 -17.83 -2.55 14.22
CA THR A 133 -17.57 -3.12 15.54
C THR A 133 -16.12 -3.56 15.76
N ASP A 134 -15.38 -3.88 14.71
CA ASP A 134 -13.94 -4.17 14.80
C ASP A 134 -13.12 -2.90 14.96
N MET A 135 -13.50 -1.84 14.25
CA MET A 135 -12.84 -0.53 14.38
C MET A 135 -13.11 0.10 15.76
N GLU A 136 -14.32 -0.07 16.29
CA GLU A 136 -14.66 0.33 17.65
C GLU A 136 -13.92 -0.51 18.70
N LEU A 137 -13.77 -1.83 18.48
CA LEU A 137 -12.93 -2.69 19.33
C LEU A 137 -11.47 -2.20 19.36
N ALA A 138 -10.91 -1.82 18.20
CA ALA A 138 -9.57 -1.24 18.13
C ALA A 138 -9.44 0.03 18.99
N ALA A 139 -10.42 0.91 18.90
CA ALA A 139 -10.47 2.12 19.72
C ALA A 139 -10.55 1.80 21.21
N ASN A 140 -11.39 0.82 21.61
CA ASN A 140 -11.55 0.38 23.00
C ASN A 140 -10.29 -0.30 23.57
N LEU A 141 -9.49 -0.94 22.72
CA LEU A 141 -8.19 -1.54 23.07
C LEU A 141 -7.03 -0.53 23.03
N GLY A 142 -7.25 0.68 22.48
CA GLY A 142 -6.19 1.68 22.29
C GLY A 142 -5.14 1.26 21.26
N VAL A 143 -5.53 0.49 20.24
CA VAL A 143 -4.67 0.03 19.13
C VAL A 143 -5.20 0.54 17.79
N ALA A 144 -4.41 0.39 16.71
CA ALA A 144 -4.87 0.75 15.37
C ALA A 144 -5.97 -0.22 14.89
N GLY A 145 -6.95 0.28 14.12
CA GLY A 145 -7.94 -0.52 13.40
C GLY A 145 -7.58 -0.58 11.90
N MET A 146 -7.63 -1.76 11.30
CA MET A 146 -7.41 -1.94 9.86
C MET A 146 -8.58 -2.73 9.26
N ARG A 147 -9.16 -2.17 8.19
CA ARG A 147 -10.29 -2.79 7.53
C ARG A 147 -9.82 -3.69 6.39
N VAL A 148 -10.45 -4.87 6.26
CA VAL A 148 -10.26 -5.80 5.14
C VAL A 148 -11.63 -6.12 4.55
N ARG A 149 -11.76 -6.07 3.21
CA ARG A 149 -13.00 -6.41 2.51
C ARG A 149 -12.70 -7.14 1.21
N ARG A 150 -13.57 -8.08 0.84
CA ARG A 150 -13.46 -8.82 -0.42
C ARG A 150 -13.60 -7.92 -1.66
N HIS A 151 -14.50 -6.95 -1.61
CA HIS A 151 -14.84 -6.00 -2.66
C HIS A 151 -14.66 -4.55 -2.19
N GLY A 152 -13.62 -4.30 -1.41
CA GLY A 152 -13.23 -2.98 -0.93
C GLY A 152 -12.32 -2.24 -1.91
N SER A 153 -11.83 -1.09 -1.47
CA SER A 153 -10.73 -0.38 -2.14
C SER A 153 -9.44 -1.21 -2.07
N ASP A 154 -8.44 -0.86 -2.90
CA ASP A 154 -7.11 -1.49 -2.86
C ASP A 154 -6.46 -1.39 -1.47
N GLU A 155 -6.91 -0.43 -0.64
CA GLU A 155 -6.43 -0.20 0.74
C GLU A 155 -7.00 -1.21 1.74
N GLU A 156 -8.12 -1.86 1.43
CA GLU A 156 -8.84 -2.79 2.29
C GLU A 156 -8.53 -4.25 1.91
N THR A 157 -7.31 -4.54 1.52
CA THR A 157 -6.86 -5.90 1.18
C THR A 157 -5.85 -6.42 2.20
N TRP A 158 -5.74 -7.75 2.34
CA TRP A 158 -4.71 -8.37 3.17
C TRP A 158 -3.29 -7.99 2.75
N ALA A 159 -3.04 -7.79 1.45
CA ALA A 159 -1.76 -7.34 0.95
C ALA A 159 -1.42 -5.93 1.45
N SER A 160 -2.39 -4.98 1.40
CA SER A 160 -2.18 -3.62 1.90
C SER A 160 -2.02 -3.58 3.44
N VAL A 161 -2.79 -4.40 4.17
CA VAL A 161 -2.65 -4.52 5.63
C VAL A 161 -1.25 -5.02 6.01
N ALA A 162 -0.79 -6.12 5.39
CA ALA A 162 0.54 -6.66 5.65
C ALA A 162 1.62 -5.62 5.31
N GLN A 163 1.50 -4.94 4.18
CA GLN A 163 2.43 -3.92 3.75
C GLN A 163 2.53 -2.75 4.75
N ARG A 164 1.40 -2.25 5.25
CA ARG A 164 1.36 -1.17 6.25
C ARG A 164 2.00 -1.58 7.57
N LEU A 165 1.78 -2.82 8.02
CA LEU A 165 2.34 -3.34 9.26
C LEU A 165 3.83 -3.67 9.17
N LEU A 166 4.30 -4.11 8.00
CA LEU A 166 5.70 -4.51 7.79
C LEU A 166 6.60 -3.36 7.36
N GLY A 167 6.07 -2.40 6.60
CA GLY A 167 6.85 -1.33 5.97
C GLY A 167 6.84 0.00 6.72
N GLY A 168 6.03 0.14 7.77
CA GLY A 168 5.67 1.48 8.27
C GLY A 168 4.81 2.24 7.25
N SER A 169 4.38 3.45 7.58
CA SER A 169 3.65 4.33 6.64
C SER A 169 4.59 4.75 5.51
N ARG A 170 4.33 4.31 4.26
CA ARG A 170 5.12 4.74 3.08
C ARG A 170 4.64 6.10 2.56
N VAL A 171 4.59 7.05 3.49
CA VAL A 171 4.17 8.43 3.27
C VAL A 171 5.36 9.35 3.36
N ALA A 172 5.45 10.35 2.50
CA ALA A 172 6.43 11.41 2.59
C ALA A 172 5.81 12.78 2.41
N ARG A 173 6.38 13.77 3.08
CA ARG A 173 6.11 15.18 2.87
C ARG A 173 7.43 15.89 2.68
N VAL A 174 7.61 16.47 1.49
CA VAL A 174 8.79 17.25 1.13
C VAL A 174 8.38 18.69 0.87
N GLU A 175 9.08 19.62 1.51
CA GLU A 175 9.02 21.04 1.21
C GLU A 175 10.41 21.47 0.69
N ARG A 176 10.43 22.03 -0.52
CA ARG A 176 11.63 22.56 -1.14
C ARG A 176 11.42 24.03 -1.48
N ARG A 177 12.33 24.87 -1.03
CA ARG A 177 12.32 26.31 -1.32
C ARG A 177 13.68 26.75 -1.83
N THR A 178 13.71 27.39 -2.96
CA THR A 178 14.85 28.08 -3.55
C THR A 178 14.52 29.57 -3.70
N ARG A 179 15.30 30.31 -4.44
CA ARG A 179 14.96 31.69 -4.82
C ARG A 179 13.99 31.72 -6.00
N GLU A 180 13.99 30.64 -6.77
CA GLU A 180 13.22 30.51 -8.01
C GLU A 180 11.90 29.74 -7.81
N THR A 181 11.87 28.79 -6.84
CA THR A 181 10.72 27.89 -6.66
C THR A 181 10.32 27.70 -5.19
N ALA A 182 9.02 27.44 -4.96
CA ALA A 182 8.48 26.96 -3.70
C ALA A 182 7.60 25.75 -3.99
N ILE A 183 7.98 24.57 -3.46
CA ILE A 183 7.36 23.29 -3.78
C ILE A 183 6.94 22.57 -2.51
N GLU A 184 5.74 22.02 -2.51
CA GLU A 184 5.26 21.08 -1.51
C GLU A 184 4.82 19.79 -2.21
N VAL A 185 5.32 18.64 -1.72
CA VAL A 185 4.95 17.31 -2.18
C VAL A 185 4.45 16.50 -0.99
N LYS A 186 3.25 15.94 -1.10
CA LYS A 186 2.72 14.91 -0.20
C LYS A 186 2.44 13.66 -1.03
N LEU A 187 2.98 12.54 -0.61
CA LEU A 187 2.93 11.29 -1.35
C LEU A 187 2.63 10.13 -0.39
N ASP A 188 1.75 9.22 -0.83
CA ASP A 188 1.46 7.96 -0.13
C ASP A 188 1.49 6.83 -1.16
N LEU A 189 2.47 5.93 -1.03
CA LEU A 189 2.68 4.81 -1.97
C LEU A 189 1.62 3.71 -1.83
N ASP A 190 0.84 3.72 -0.74
CA ASP A 190 -0.15 2.69 -0.42
C ASP A 190 -1.58 3.11 -0.71
N ARG A 191 -1.78 4.34 -1.22
CA ARG A 191 -3.08 4.89 -1.63
C ARG A 191 -3.04 5.38 -3.06
N ALA A 192 -4.07 5.07 -3.85
CA ALA A 192 -4.16 5.53 -5.25
C ALA A 192 -4.72 6.96 -5.38
N THR A 193 -5.32 7.51 -4.33
CA THR A 193 -5.99 8.83 -4.33
C THR A 193 -5.77 9.57 -3.01
N PRO A 194 -5.85 10.91 -2.97
CA PRO A 194 -6.09 11.83 -4.10
C PRO A 194 -4.85 12.04 -5.00
N VAL A 195 -5.09 12.51 -6.24
CA VAL A 195 -4.04 13.03 -7.12
C VAL A 195 -4.41 14.47 -7.47
N THR A 196 -3.65 15.44 -6.96
CA THR A 196 -3.84 16.88 -7.17
C THR A 196 -2.52 17.55 -7.45
N ILE A 197 -2.38 18.16 -8.62
CA ILE A 197 -1.11 18.71 -9.07
C ILE A 197 -1.32 20.12 -9.63
N THR A 198 -0.45 21.05 -9.28
CA THR A 198 -0.47 22.42 -9.74
C THR A 198 0.95 22.97 -9.81
N THR A 199 1.50 23.11 -11.01
CA THR A 199 2.84 23.70 -11.25
C THR A 199 2.79 25.02 -12.00
N GLY A 200 1.62 25.38 -12.53
CA GLY A 200 1.45 26.52 -13.43
C GLY A 200 1.68 26.17 -14.91
N ILE A 201 2.12 24.97 -15.23
CA ILE A 201 2.30 24.47 -16.60
C ILE A 201 1.30 23.32 -16.81
N ALA A 202 0.14 23.60 -17.41
CA ALA A 202 -0.98 22.66 -17.48
C ALA A 202 -0.62 21.31 -18.12
N PHE A 203 0.22 21.28 -19.14
CA PHE A 203 0.67 20.04 -19.76
C PHE A 203 1.60 19.25 -18.82
N PHE A 204 2.44 19.93 -18.05
CA PHE A 204 3.32 19.30 -17.08
C PHE A 204 2.52 18.72 -15.90
N ASP A 205 1.48 19.45 -15.42
CA ASP A 205 0.55 18.95 -14.42
C ASP A 205 -0.08 17.62 -14.89
N HIS A 206 -0.57 17.58 -16.14
CA HIS A 206 -1.11 16.37 -16.74
C HIS A 206 -0.07 15.24 -16.83
N MET A 207 1.18 15.54 -17.15
CA MET A 207 2.26 14.52 -17.18
C MET A 207 2.57 13.94 -15.81
N LEU A 208 2.62 14.76 -14.78
CA LEU A 208 2.82 14.31 -13.40
C LEU A 208 1.63 13.46 -12.89
N GLU A 209 0.40 13.81 -13.30
CA GLU A 209 -0.77 12.98 -13.06
C GLU A 209 -0.61 11.57 -13.67
N GLN A 210 -0.04 11.45 -14.87
CA GLN A 210 0.20 10.14 -15.49
C GLN A 210 1.13 9.28 -14.63
N ILE A 211 2.20 9.88 -14.05
CA ILE A 211 3.10 9.15 -13.15
C ILE A 211 2.32 8.61 -11.95
N ALA A 212 1.55 9.46 -11.25
CA ALA A 212 0.84 9.08 -10.04
C ALA A 212 -0.27 8.05 -10.32
N ARG A 213 -1.14 8.29 -11.31
CA ARG A 213 -2.26 7.39 -11.67
C ARG A 213 -1.77 6.02 -12.14
N HIS A 214 -0.79 5.98 -13.04
CA HIS A 214 -0.22 4.72 -13.52
C HIS A 214 0.71 4.07 -12.49
N GLY A 215 1.33 4.86 -11.63
CA GLY A 215 2.09 4.42 -10.47
C GLY A 215 1.21 3.80 -9.37
N GLY A 216 -0.07 4.19 -9.33
CA GLY A 216 -1.03 3.71 -8.33
C GLY A 216 -0.77 4.27 -6.93
N PHE A 217 -0.23 5.50 -6.83
CA PHE A 217 0.01 6.18 -5.56
C PHE A 217 -0.66 7.56 -5.50
N SER A 218 -0.98 8.03 -4.30
CA SER A 218 -1.53 9.36 -4.11
C SER A 218 -0.42 10.41 -4.19
N LEU A 219 -0.74 11.56 -4.80
CA LEU A 219 0.20 12.66 -4.96
C LEU A 219 -0.54 14.00 -4.86
N ALA A 220 -0.22 14.79 -3.84
CA ALA A 220 -0.56 16.19 -3.81
C ALA A 220 0.75 17.00 -3.99
N LEU A 221 0.83 17.74 -5.10
CA LEU A 221 2.02 18.49 -5.48
C LEU A 221 1.64 19.90 -5.89
N THR A 222 2.28 20.88 -5.27
CA THR A 222 2.18 22.28 -5.68
C THR A 222 3.57 22.83 -5.92
N CYS A 223 3.73 23.60 -6.99
CA CYS A 223 4.93 24.37 -7.30
C CYS A 223 4.55 25.78 -7.67
N SER A 224 5.17 26.76 -7.03
CA SER A 224 5.16 28.17 -7.45
C SER A 224 6.57 28.51 -7.92
N GLY A 225 6.78 28.57 -9.22
CA GLY A 225 8.07 28.88 -9.85
C GLY A 225 8.06 30.21 -10.54
N ASP A 226 9.24 30.65 -10.98
CA ASP A 226 9.52 31.89 -11.67
C ASP A 226 9.25 31.78 -13.18
N LEU A 227 8.06 31.30 -13.56
CA LEU A 227 7.63 31.06 -14.95
C LEU A 227 7.73 32.31 -15.86
N ALA A 228 7.89 33.52 -15.29
CA ALA A 228 8.18 34.70 -16.04
C ALA A 228 9.62 34.72 -16.61
N VAL A 229 10.52 33.90 -16.08
CA VAL A 229 11.87 33.67 -16.57
C VAL A 229 11.85 32.59 -17.65
N ASP A 230 11.58 31.35 -17.23
CA ASP A 230 11.27 30.19 -18.07
C ASP A 230 10.68 29.02 -17.22
N GLU A 231 10.46 27.86 -17.84
CA GLU A 231 9.92 26.65 -17.20
C GLU A 231 10.98 25.79 -16.52
N HIS A 232 12.25 26.05 -16.72
CA HIS A 232 13.37 25.19 -16.35
C HIS A 232 13.39 24.89 -14.85
N HIS A 233 13.44 25.93 -14.00
CA HIS A 233 13.51 25.78 -12.55
C HIS A 233 12.27 25.04 -12.00
N THR A 234 11.08 25.34 -12.55
CA THR A 234 9.83 24.67 -12.18
C THR A 234 9.90 23.16 -12.45
N VAL A 235 10.37 22.77 -13.64
CA VAL A 235 10.44 21.36 -14.06
C VAL A 235 11.52 20.59 -13.28
N GLU A 236 12.73 21.16 -13.17
CA GLU A 236 13.86 20.54 -12.48
C GLU A 236 13.60 20.35 -10.99
N ASP A 237 13.25 21.43 -10.29
CA ASP A 237 13.03 21.39 -8.84
C ASP A 237 11.82 20.53 -8.46
N THR A 238 10.77 20.50 -9.29
CA THR A 238 9.64 19.58 -9.11
C THR A 238 10.08 18.12 -9.23
N ALA A 239 10.92 17.80 -10.22
CA ALA A 239 11.45 16.45 -10.40
C ALA A 239 12.31 16.00 -9.21
N LEU A 240 13.19 16.89 -8.73
CA LEU A 240 14.02 16.62 -7.54
C LEU A 240 13.17 16.41 -6.29
N ALA A 241 12.17 17.27 -6.06
CA ALA A 241 11.27 17.16 -4.90
C ALA A 241 10.42 15.88 -4.94
N LEU A 242 9.87 15.51 -6.11
CA LEU A 242 9.12 14.26 -6.29
C LEU A 242 10.02 13.04 -6.10
N GLY A 243 11.23 13.05 -6.67
CA GLY A 243 12.20 11.98 -6.48
C GLY A 243 12.61 11.80 -5.01
N GLN A 244 12.82 12.91 -4.29
CA GLN A 244 13.09 12.91 -2.86
C GLN A 244 11.91 12.32 -2.07
N ALA A 245 10.67 12.73 -2.36
CA ALA A 245 9.48 12.21 -1.70
C ALA A 245 9.31 10.71 -1.91
N LEU A 246 9.49 10.21 -3.14
CA LEU A 246 9.49 8.78 -3.46
C LEU A 246 10.57 8.02 -2.65
N ARG A 247 11.78 8.55 -2.59
CA ARG A 247 12.88 7.97 -1.81
C ARG A 247 12.57 7.89 -0.32
N GLU A 248 12.04 8.99 0.26
CA GLU A 248 11.69 9.04 1.67
C GLU A 248 10.55 8.08 2.03
N ALA A 249 9.52 8.00 1.17
CA ALA A 249 8.42 7.06 1.34
C ALA A 249 8.86 5.59 1.22
N LEU A 250 9.88 5.29 0.42
CA LEU A 250 10.45 3.94 0.28
C LEU A 250 11.28 3.50 1.49
N GLY A 251 11.73 4.44 2.33
CA GLY A 251 12.51 4.12 3.52
C GLY A 251 13.75 3.28 3.24
N ASP A 252 13.91 2.18 3.97
CA ASP A 252 15.04 1.24 3.85
C ASP A 252 14.93 0.27 2.66
N LYS A 253 13.82 0.33 1.92
CA LYS A 253 13.55 -0.46 0.71
C LYS A 253 13.46 -1.98 0.94
N ARG A 254 13.20 -2.42 2.18
CA ARG A 254 13.01 -3.85 2.45
C ARG A 254 11.76 -4.38 1.78
N GLY A 255 11.87 -5.58 1.22
CA GLY A 255 10.75 -6.31 0.64
C GLY A 255 10.20 -5.74 -0.66
N ILE A 256 10.73 -4.65 -1.23
CA ILE A 256 10.25 -4.12 -2.51
C ILE A 256 10.71 -4.98 -3.69
N ALA A 257 9.95 -4.96 -4.79
CA ALA A 257 10.32 -5.64 -6.04
C ALA A 257 11.57 -5.04 -6.70
N ARG A 258 11.90 -3.77 -6.39
CA ARG A 258 13.07 -3.02 -6.84
C ARG A 258 13.11 -2.67 -8.33
N TYR A 259 12.64 -3.55 -9.22
CA TYR A 259 12.72 -3.39 -10.67
C TYR A 259 11.37 -3.18 -11.32
N GLY A 260 11.32 -2.48 -12.47
CA GLY A 260 10.10 -2.27 -13.23
C GLY A 260 10.33 -1.93 -14.70
N PHE A 261 9.36 -2.29 -15.56
CA PHE A 261 9.46 -2.26 -17.03
C PHE A 261 8.16 -1.84 -17.75
N LEU A 262 8.23 -1.28 -18.87
CA LEU A 262 7.65 -1.13 -20.23
C LEU A 262 6.16 -0.81 -20.51
N LEU A 263 5.88 0.06 -21.59
CA LEU A 263 4.53 0.32 -22.13
C LEU A 263 4.47 0.88 -23.59
N PRO A 264 3.49 0.46 -24.45
CA PRO A 264 3.07 1.15 -25.66
C PRO A 264 1.98 2.19 -25.38
N MET A 265 1.85 3.21 -26.25
CA MET A 265 0.75 4.16 -26.32
C MET A 265 0.48 4.55 -27.76
N ASP A 266 -0.62 4.07 -28.35
CA ASP A 266 -0.95 4.22 -29.77
C ASP A 266 0.25 3.89 -30.67
N GLU A 267 0.70 4.82 -31.54
CA GLU A 267 1.89 4.65 -32.38
C GLU A 267 3.20 4.85 -31.60
N ALA A 268 3.16 5.40 -30.38
CA ALA A 268 4.33 5.62 -29.57
C ALA A 268 4.66 4.36 -28.72
N ARG A 269 5.93 4.01 -28.70
CA ARG A 269 6.45 2.94 -27.86
C ARG A 269 7.51 3.48 -26.92
N VAL A 270 7.33 3.26 -25.63
CA VAL A 270 8.34 3.56 -24.62
C VAL A 270 8.90 2.25 -24.04
N GLN A 271 10.19 2.25 -23.79
CA GLN A 271 10.86 1.26 -22.96
C GLN A 271 11.38 1.97 -21.72
N VAL A 272 10.98 1.48 -20.55
CA VAL A 272 11.47 1.99 -19.28
C VAL A 272 12.13 0.85 -18.53
N ALA A 273 13.33 1.08 -17.99
CA ALA A 273 13.98 0.20 -17.03
C ALA A 273 14.34 1.02 -15.81
N LEU A 274 13.89 0.57 -14.63
CA LEU A 274 14.08 1.22 -13.35
C LEU A 274 14.72 0.26 -12.35
N ASP A 275 15.79 0.72 -11.69
CA ASP A 275 16.41 0.05 -10.55
C ASP A 275 16.55 1.02 -9.36
N LEU A 276 15.84 0.75 -8.28
CA LEU A 276 15.88 1.52 -7.04
C LEU A 276 17.16 1.25 -6.22
N SER A 277 18.30 1.28 -6.91
CA SER A 277 19.62 0.84 -6.44
C SER A 277 20.32 1.75 -5.43
N GLY A 278 19.75 2.91 -5.10
CA GLY A 278 20.42 3.92 -4.26
C GLY A 278 21.51 4.73 -5.01
N ARG A 279 21.79 4.43 -6.27
CA ARG A 279 22.78 5.11 -7.12
C ARG A 279 22.09 5.77 -8.30
N PRO A 280 22.11 7.13 -8.38
CA PRO A 280 21.46 7.83 -9.47
C PRO A 280 22.20 7.60 -10.80
N TYR A 281 21.45 7.25 -11.82
CA TYR A 281 21.92 7.19 -13.20
C TYR A 281 20.75 7.35 -14.16
N ALA A 282 20.83 8.23 -15.13
CA ALA A 282 19.75 8.45 -16.09
C ALA A 282 20.24 8.31 -17.52
N ILE A 283 19.49 7.55 -18.33
CA ILE A 283 19.63 7.50 -19.79
C ILE A 283 18.28 7.85 -20.40
N PHE A 284 18.29 8.78 -21.36
CA PHE A 284 17.12 9.08 -22.17
C PHE A 284 17.49 8.96 -23.65
N GLU A 285 16.74 8.13 -24.37
CA GLU A 285 16.88 7.92 -25.81
C GLU A 285 15.56 8.23 -26.50
N GLY A 286 15.54 9.30 -27.26
CA GLY A 286 14.40 9.76 -28.04
C GLY A 286 14.64 11.16 -28.59
N ARG A 287 13.95 11.49 -29.67
CA ARG A 287 13.97 12.82 -30.27
C ARG A 287 12.55 13.31 -30.50
N PHE A 288 12.29 14.51 -30.08
CA PHE A 288 11.01 15.18 -30.28
C PHE A 288 11.08 16.08 -31.49
N ASN A 289 10.03 16.05 -32.33
CA ASN A 289 9.97 16.84 -33.56
C ASN A 289 9.33 18.21 -33.36
N ARG A 290 8.92 18.56 -32.15
CA ARG A 290 8.37 19.85 -31.77
C ARG A 290 9.19 20.47 -30.65
N GLU A 291 9.35 21.76 -30.63
CA GLU A 291 10.09 22.50 -29.60
C GLU A 291 9.34 22.51 -28.26
N ALA A 292 8.00 22.55 -28.31
CA ALA A 292 7.18 22.53 -27.10
C ALA A 292 5.83 21.81 -27.32
N VAL A 293 5.23 21.33 -26.27
CA VAL A 293 3.86 20.78 -26.18
C VAL A 293 3.15 21.38 -24.98
N GLY A 294 2.02 22.04 -25.19
CA GLY A 294 1.20 22.60 -24.11
C GLY A 294 1.97 23.53 -23.16
N GLY A 295 2.90 24.33 -23.71
CA GLY A 295 3.75 25.23 -22.92
C GLY A 295 4.95 24.56 -22.23
N LEU A 296 5.13 23.23 -22.37
CA LEU A 296 6.30 22.52 -21.88
C LEU A 296 7.35 22.38 -23.00
N PRO A 297 8.55 22.99 -22.90
CA PRO A 297 9.67 22.75 -23.82
C PRO A 297 10.06 21.28 -23.81
N THR A 298 10.21 20.67 -24.98
CA THR A 298 10.47 19.22 -25.08
C THR A 298 11.86 18.83 -24.62
N GLU A 299 12.82 19.75 -24.64
CA GLU A 299 14.16 19.56 -24.08
C GLU A 299 14.14 19.32 -22.55
N LEU A 300 13.12 19.81 -21.85
CA LEU A 300 12.96 19.60 -20.40
C LEU A 300 12.47 18.21 -20.05
N VAL A 301 11.95 17.43 -20.99
CA VAL A 301 11.49 16.06 -20.72
C VAL A 301 12.66 15.13 -20.33
N PRO A 302 13.75 15.02 -21.09
CA PRO A 302 14.94 14.29 -20.64
C PRO A 302 15.54 14.84 -19.34
N HIS A 303 15.51 16.15 -19.16
CA HIS A 303 16.01 16.81 -17.97
C HIS A 303 15.18 16.44 -16.74
N PHE A 304 13.84 16.42 -16.85
CA PHE A 304 12.94 15.94 -15.80
C PHE A 304 13.31 14.53 -15.33
N PHE A 305 13.46 13.57 -16.25
CA PHE A 305 13.77 12.19 -15.87
C PHE A 305 15.16 12.04 -15.26
N ARG A 306 16.12 12.86 -15.64
CA ARG A 306 17.44 12.93 -14.99
C ARG A 306 17.31 13.42 -13.56
N SER A 307 16.65 14.54 -13.34
CA SER A 307 16.44 15.13 -12.02
C SER A 307 15.61 14.23 -11.11
N LEU A 308 14.60 13.55 -11.67
CA LEU A 308 13.82 12.52 -10.94
C LEU A 308 14.72 11.35 -10.49
N ALA A 309 15.58 10.83 -11.36
CA ALA A 309 16.52 9.77 -11.03
C ALA A 309 17.53 10.18 -9.94
N ASP A 310 18.00 11.43 -10.01
CA ASP A 310 18.91 12.01 -9.02
C ASP A 310 18.21 12.13 -7.64
N GLY A 311 17.01 12.71 -7.59
CA GLY A 311 16.22 12.85 -6.36
C GLY A 311 15.83 11.50 -5.75
N LEU A 312 15.41 10.55 -6.58
CA LEU A 312 15.02 9.19 -6.17
C LEU A 312 16.24 8.31 -5.83
N ARG A 313 17.44 8.69 -6.28
CA ARG A 313 18.67 7.88 -6.21
C ARG A 313 18.48 6.52 -6.87
N ALA A 314 18.04 6.53 -8.11
CA ALA A 314 17.72 5.34 -8.90
C ALA A 314 18.43 5.36 -10.26
N ALA A 315 18.67 4.19 -10.82
CA ALA A 315 19.01 4.08 -12.24
C ALA A 315 17.71 4.03 -13.05
N LEU A 316 17.54 4.99 -13.98
CA LEU A 316 16.36 5.13 -14.84
C LEU A 316 16.77 5.25 -16.30
N HIS A 317 16.36 4.29 -17.12
CA HIS A 317 16.56 4.30 -18.56
C HIS A 317 15.21 4.43 -19.25
N VAL A 318 15.06 5.44 -20.11
CA VAL A 318 13.86 5.70 -20.89
C VAL A 318 14.25 5.77 -22.36
N SER A 319 13.66 4.92 -23.19
CA SER A 319 13.82 4.97 -24.65
C SER A 319 12.44 5.08 -25.29
N VAL A 320 12.22 6.08 -26.14
CA VAL A 320 10.94 6.34 -26.77
C VAL A 320 11.05 6.50 -28.29
N GLN A 321 10.08 5.94 -28.99
CA GLN A 321 9.90 6.04 -30.44
C GLN A 321 8.43 6.30 -30.75
N GLY A 322 8.14 7.16 -31.72
CA GLY A 322 6.79 7.52 -32.15
C GLY A 322 6.82 8.64 -33.16
N GLU A 323 5.64 9.03 -33.62
CA GLU A 323 5.46 10.12 -34.60
C GLU A 323 4.89 11.39 -33.95
N ASN A 324 3.95 11.24 -33.00
CA ASN A 324 3.32 12.35 -32.29
C ASN A 324 4.10 12.68 -31.01
N THR A 325 4.70 13.87 -30.96
CA THR A 325 5.48 14.32 -29.80
C THR A 325 4.68 14.31 -28.49
N HIS A 326 3.38 14.65 -28.51
CA HIS A 326 2.51 14.57 -27.32
C HIS A 326 2.41 13.13 -26.81
N HIS A 327 2.07 12.17 -27.70
CA HIS A 327 1.97 10.76 -27.35
C HIS A 327 3.30 10.20 -26.85
N MET A 328 4.41 10.59 -27.46
CA MET A 328 5.75 10.17 -27.03
C MET A 328 6.06 10.63 -25.60
N ILE A 329 5.77 11.90 -25.27
CA ILE A 329 6.00 12.45 -23.93
C ILE A 329 5.09 11.74 -22.93
N GLU A 330 3.80 11.67 -23.22
CA GLU A 330 2.83 11.02 -22.34
C GLU A 330 3.16 9.54 -22.10
N ALA A 331 3.61 8.81 -23.14
CA ALA A 331 4.09 7.44 -23.01
C ALA A 331 5.27 7.33 -22.04
N CYS A 332 6.23 8.27 -22.06
CA CYS A 332 7.35 8.28 -21.11
C CYS A 332 6.85 8.40 -19.66
N PHE A 333 5.96 9.33 -19.36
CA PHE A 333 5.45 9.53 -18.00
C PHE A 333 4.58 8.37 -17.52
N LYS A 334 3.70 7.83 -18.38
CA LYS A 334 2.94 6.61 -18.10
C LYS A 334 3.86 5.41 -17.86
N GLY A 335 4.87 5.24 -18.72
CA GLY A 335 5.84 4.15 -18.62
C GLY A 335 6.62 4.19 -17.31
N VAL A 336 7.10 5.35 -16.91
CA VAL A 336 7.78 5.55 -15.62
C VAL A 336 6.83 5.28 -14.45
N GLY A 337 5.58 5.75 -14.51
CA GLY A 337 4.56 5.44 -13.50
C GLY A 337 4.35 3.92 -13.35
N ARG A 338 4.21 3.20 -14.47
CA ARG A 338 4.04 1.71 -14.45
C ARG A 338 5.28 0.99 -13.93
N ALA A 339 6.47 1.46 -14.30
CA ALA A 339 7.72 0.90 -13.79
C ALA A 339 7.85 1.13 -12.27
N LEU A 340 7.50 2.32 -11.79
CA LEU A 340 7.42 2.61 -10.36
C LEU A 340 6.44 1.69 -9.64
N ARG A 341 5.22 1.50 -10.17
CA ARG A 341 4.22 0.60 -9.57
C ARG A 341 4.74 -0.83 -9.38
N GLN A 342 5.54 -1.33 -10.32
CA GLN A 342 6.18 -2.62 -10.19
C GLN A 342 7.29 -2.59 -9.13
N ALA A 343 8.20 -1.63 -9.24
CA ALA A 343 9.40 -1.54 -8.43
C ALA A 343 9.13 -1.29 -6.93
N VAL A 344 8.07 -0.52 -6.60
CA VAL A 344 7.71 -0.19 -5.22
C VAL A 344 6.83 -1.25 -4.54
N ARG A 345 6.40 -2.27 -5.28
CA ARG A 345 5.57 -3.34 -4.74
C ARG A 345 6.33 -4.11 -3.68
N VAL A 346 5.69 -4.34 -2.54
CA VAL A 346 6.26 -5.18 -1.48
C VAL A 346 6.00 -6.65 -1.80
N GLU A 347 7.07 -7.45 -1.89
CA GLU A 347 7.04 -8.88 -2.24
C GLU A 347 7.68 -9.76 -1.16
N GLY A 348 8.19 -9.16 -0.09
CA GLY A 348 8.83 -9.88 1.00
C GLY A 348 9.30 -8.95 2.13
N SER A 349 10.18 -9.43 3.00
CA SER A 349 10.74 -8.67 4.13
C SER A 349 12.24 -8.43 4.01
N GLU A 350 12.91 -9.09 3.05
CA GLU A 350 14.35 -9.01 2.89
C GLU A 350 14.77 -7.80 2.06
N LEU A 351 16.00 -7.33 2.27
CA LEU A 351 16.60 -6.32 1.41
C LEU A 351 16.93 -6.95 0.05
N PRO A 352 16.37 -6.47 -1.08
CA PRO A 352 16.60 -7.07 -2.40
C PRO A 352 18.00 -6.69 -2.95
N SER A 353 19.04 -7.05 -2.22
CA SER A 353 20.44 -6.74 -2.55
C SER A 353 21.39 -7.80 -2.03
N SER A 354 22.20 -8.36 -2.92
CA SER A 354 23.31 -9.26 -2.55
C SER A 354 24.44 -8.57 -1.79
N LYS A 355 24.46 -7.22 -1.78
CA LYS A 355 25.48 -6.40 -1.08
C LYS A 355 25.06 -5.98 0.33
N GLY A 356 23.84 -6.32 0.76
CA GLY A 356 23.31 -5.92 2.07
C GLY A 356 23.01 -4.44 2.23
N SER A 357 23.03 -3.65 1.15
CA SER A 357 22.66 -2.21 1.11
C SER A 357 22.08 -1.81 -0.25
N LEU A 358 21.23 -0.78 -0.27
CA LEU A 358 20.66 -0.11 -1.45
C LEU A 358 20.75 1.41 -1.33
#